data_7a0e1d0148cb5032173e352c1c39e92f
#
_entry.id   7a0e1d0148cb5032173e352c1c39e92f
#
_cell.length_a   1.000
_cell.length_b   1.000
_cell.length_c   1.000
_cell.angle_alpha   90.00
_cell.angle_beta   90.00
_cell.angle_gamma   90.00
#
_symmetry.space_group_name_H-M   'P 1'
#
loop_
_entity.id
_entity.type
_entity.pdbx_description
1 polymer ?
#
loop_
_entity_poly.entity_id
_entity_poly.type
_entity_poly.pdbx_seq_one_letter_code
_entity_poly.pdbx_strand_id
1 'polypeptide(L)'
;VSEEQRGPRWGRWVAVGLLAAAGWGIVRSGGHLPDPPAAGPTPTPSVASAAAGATPSPSATKPGSGGRYDPADYAEPVRRYAAEAGVDPQLVMAILYNESYKPHDPDLERAWQRSKPDASFGIANMHRAAFDDTKPGRPFAARRWEELPDDRDLAVQAASWHLHDLAAQLPAHPSAPLTRNELLALGYNAGAGNMLAFARGVKIGPQAQSYLDRLRDNWEKSGAAVK
;
A
#
# COMPACT_ATOMS: atom_id res chain seq x y z
N VAL A 1 -41.50 3.58 24.33
CA VAL A 1 -40.03 3.72 24.31
C VAL A 1 -39.54 2.74 23.26
N SER A 2 -39.23 3.25 22.06
CA SER A 2 -38.82 2.44 20.91
C SER A 2 -37.30 2.43 20.84
N GLU A 3 -36.69 1.27 20.99
CA GLU A 3 -35.27 1.03 20.74
C GLU A 3 -35.03 0.98 19.22
N GLU A 4 -34.30 1.96 18.73
CA GLU A 4 -33.85 2.05 17.34
C GLU A 4 -32.62 1.11 17.16
N GLN A 5 -32.85 -0.07 16.60
CA GLN A 5 -31.80 -1.03 16.25
C GLN A 5 -30.95 -0.46 15.10
N ARG A 6 -29.74 -0.01 15.39
CA ARG A 6 -28.72 0.29 14.37
C ARG A 6 -28.20 -1.02 13.75
N GLY A 7 -28.68 -1.34 12.58
CA GLY A 7 -28.19 -2.45 11.78
C GLY A 7 -26.72 -2.28 11.36
N PRO A 8 -25.98 -3.37 11.09
CA PRO A 8 -24.55 -3.32 10.77
C PRO A 8 -24.29 -2.64 9.42
N ARG A 9 -23.27 -1.78 9.39
CA ARG A 9 -22.87 -0.94 8.24
C ARG A 9 -22.19 -1.74 7.11
N TRP A 10 -22.73 -2.86 6.72
CA TRP A 10 -22.16 -3.82 5.76
C TRP A 10 -22.33 -3.45 4.28
N GLY A 11 -23.12 -2.43 3.97
CA GLY A 11 -23.51 -2.11 2.59
C GLY A 11 -22.48 -1.33 1.75
N ARG A 12 -21.33 -0.88 2.31
CA ARG A 12 -20.41 0.02 1.59
C ARG A 12 -19.24 -0.68 0.89
N TRP A 13 -19.04 -1.98 1.11
CA TRP A 13 -17.86 -2.71 0.64
C TRP A 13 -18.01 -3.34 -0.76
N VAL A 14 -19.19 -3.38 -1.32
CA VAL A 14 -19.46 -4.06 -2.61
C VAL A 14 -19.00 -3.25 -3.83
N ALA A 15 -18.76 -1.95 -3.69
CA ALA A 15 -18.47 -1.07 -4.82
C ALA A 15 -16.98 -0.95 -5.21
N VAL A 16 -16.03 -1.33 -4.34
CA VAL A 16 -14.58 -1.12 -4.57
C VAL A 16 -13.95 -2.23 -5.42
N GLY A 17 -14.57 -3.41 -5.49
CA GLY A 17 -14.00 -4.58 -6.19
C GLY A 17 -14.04 -4.53 -7.73
N LEU A 18 -14.78 -3.61 -8.35
CA LEU A 18 -15.02 -3.63 -9.80
C LEU A 18 -14.14 -2.65 -10.61
N LEU A 19 -13.41 -1.74 -9.98
CA LEU A 19 -12.62 -0.73 -10.71
C LEU A 19 -11.14 -1.08 -10.92
N ALA A 20 -10.60 -2.11 -10.28
CA ALA A 20 -9.22 -2.54 -10.46
C ALA A 20 -8.96 -3.21 -11.83
N ALA A 21 -10.00 -3.63 -12.56
CA ALA A 21 -9.86 -4.32 -13.85
C ALA A 21 -9.65 -3.39 -15.06
N ALA A 22 -9.94 -2.09 -14.95
CA ALA A 22 -9.90 -1.18 -16.09
C ALA A 22 -8.52 -0.52 -16.36
N GLY A 23 -7.57 -0.63 -15.44
CA GLY A 23 -6.26 0.05 -15.55
C GLY A 23 -5.16 -0.71 -16.30
N TRP A 24 -5.33 -1.99 -16.61
CA TRP A 24 -4.24 -2.84 -17.13
C TRP A 24 -4.24 -3.06 -18.65
N GLY A 25 -5.25 -2.54 -19.35
CA GLY A 25 -5.44 -2.76 -20.81
C GLY A 25 -4.73 -1.80 -21.75
N ILE A 26 -4.08 -0.70 -21.32
CA ILE A 26 -3.70 0.42 -22.22
C ILE A 26 -2.17 0.55 -22.46
N VAL A 27 -1.32 -0.31 -21.96
CA VAL A 27 0.14 -0.17 -22.16
C VAL A 27 0.66 -1.04 -23.32
N ARG A 28 -0.16 -1.42 -24.29
CA ARG A 28 0.30 -2.20 -25.46
C ARG A 28 -0.03 -1.61 -26.81
N SER A 29 -0.20 -0.30 -26.91
CA SER A 29 -0.28 0.38 -28.20
C SER A 29 0.70 1.55 -28.19
N GLY A 30 1.77 1.43 -28.97
CA GLY A 30 2.79 2.46 -29.15
C GLY A 30 2.18 3.77 -29.67
N GLY A 31 2.10 4.77 -28.81
CA GLY A 31 1.72 6.13 -29.12
C GLY A 31 2.87 7.06 -28.80
N HIS A 32 3.32 7.78 -29.80
CA HIS A 32 4.34 8.81 -29.77
C HIS A 32 3.99 9.91 -28.76
N LEU A 33 4.91 10.24 -27.84
CA LEU A 33 4.73 11.35 -26.89
C LEU A 33 5.20 12.66 -27.55
N PRO A 34 4.49 13.78 -27.39
CA PRO A 34 4.97 15.08 -27.85
C PRO A 34 6.06 15.65 -26.92
N ASP A 35 7.03 16.35 -27.51
CA ASP A 35 8.17 16.99 -26.85
C ASP A 35 7.74 18.11 -25.87
N PRO A 36 8.50 18.31 -24.76
CA PRO A 36 8.21 19.37 -23.80
C PRO A 36 8.69 20.74 -24.30
N PRO A 37 8.00 21.85 -23.95
CA PRO A 37 8.44 23.20 -24.35
C PRO A 37 9.65 23.69 -23.53
N ALA A 38 10.48 24.48 -24.18
CA ALA A 38 11.75 25.02 -23.71
C ALA A 38 11.62 25.95 -22.48
N ALA A 39 12.62 25.86 -21.59
CA ALA A 39 12.76 26.64 -20.37
C ALA A 39 13.10 28.11 -20.63
N GLY A 40 12.43 29.03 -19.93
CA GLY A 40 12.80 30.45 -19.80
C GLY A 40 13.44 30.71 -18.42
N PRO A 41 14.17 31.85 -18.24
CA PRO A 41 15.16 32.00 -17.17
C PRO A 41 14.57 32.36 -15.80
N THR A 42 15.24 31.86 -14.77
CA THR A 42 15.00 32.02 -13.31
C THR A 42 15.29 33.47 -12.83
N PRO A 43 14.55 33.96 -11.81
CA PRO A 43 15.08 34.96 -10.88
C PRO A 43 15.43 34.34 -9.50
N THR A 44 16.57 34.74 -8.98
CA THR A 44 17.12 34.44 -7.65
C THR A 44 16.39 35.23 -6.56
N PRO A 45 16.08 34.68 -5.38
CA PRO A 45 15.88 35.51 -4.22
C PRO A 45 16.92 35.29 -3.11
N SER A 46 17.18 36.41 -2.48
CA SER A 46 18.07 36.75 -1.41
C SER A 46 17.72 36.12 -0.06
N VAL A 47 18.76 35.90 0.74
CA VAL A 47 18.75 35.35 2.09
C VAL A 47 18.17 36.26 3.14
N ALA A 48 17.47 35.71 4.14
CA ALA A 48 17.37 36.26 5.50
C ALA A 48 17.28 35.13 6.54
N SER A 49 18.18 35.24 7.51
CA SER A 49 18.40 34.33 8.64
C SER A 49 17.41 34.59 9.79
N ALA A 50 16.93 33.55 10.46
CA ALA A 50 16.59 33.59 11.89
C ALA A 50 16.56 32.17 12.48
N ALA A 51 17.36 31.96 13.51
CA ALA A 51 17.48 30.74 14.30
C ALA A 51 16.42 30.69 15.42
N ALA A 52 15.85 29.51 15.68
CA ALA A 52 15.40 29.09 17.01
C ALA A 52 15.15 27.57 17.05
N GLY A 53 15.66 26.94 18.09
CA GLY A 53 15.81 25.54 18.44
C GLY A 53 14.67 24.60 18.12
N ALA A 54 15.01 23.49 17.50
CA ALA A 54 14.17 22.32 17.38
C ALA A 54 14.94 21.10 17.91
N THR A 55 14.33 20.38 18.82
CA THR A 55 14.70 19.07 19.34
C THR A 55 14.85 18.09 18.18
N PRO A 56 15.86 17.20 18.14
CA PRO A 56 16.05 16.29 17.03
C PRO A 56 14.93 15.25 17.01
N SER A 57 14.06 15.33 16.02
CA SER A 57 13.23 14.25 15.55
C SER A 57 14.14 13.15 14.95
N PRO A 58 13.85 11.85 15.10
CA PRO A 58 14.69 10.82 14.52
C PRO A 58 14.79 11.03 13.00
N SER A 59 16.00 11.18 12.52
CA SER A 59 16.32 11.41 11.12
C SER A 59 15.73 10.30 10.26
N ALA A 60 14.69 10.63 9.51
CA ALA A 60 14.33 9.85 8.34
C ALA A 60 15.54 9.84 7.40
N THR A 61 16.19 8.70 7.27
CA THR A 61 17.26 8.49 6.30
C THR A 61 16.65 8.68 4.92
N LYS A 62 16.96 9.82 4.29
CA LYS A 62 16.56 10.12 2.93
C LYS A 62 17.28 9.12 2.01
N PRO A 63 16.61 8.15 1.39
CA PRO A 63 17.23 7.29 0.40
C PRO A 63 17.69 8.17 -0.76
N GLY A 64 18.92 7.98 -1.20
CA GLY A 64 19.53 8.78 -2.26
C GLY A 64 18.65 8.80 -3.52
N SER A 65 18.42 9.99 -4.04
CA SER A 65 17.78 10.22 -5.32
C SER A 65 18.61 9.56 -6.42
N GLY A 66 18.07 8.47 -7.02
CA GLY A 66 18.66 7.82 -8.19
C GLY A 66 18.87 6.32 -8.12
N GLY A 67 18.67 5.65 -6.98
CA GLY A 67 18.74 4.20 -6.84
C GLY A 67 17.41 3.53 -7.17
N ARG A 68 17.46 2.37 -7.87
CA ARG A 68 16.29 1.51 -8.05
C ARG A 68 15.72 1.14 -6.68
N TYR A 69 14.41 1.28 -6.49
CA TYR A 69 13.71 0.85 -5.29
C TYR A 69 13.96 -0.64 -5.01
N ASP A 70 14.45 -0.97 -3.82
CA ASP A 70 14.55 -2.35 -3.33
C ASP A 70 13.74 -2.48 -2.02
N PRO A 71 12.74 -3.37 -1.95
CA PRO A 71 11.99 -3.65 -0.72
C PRO A 71 12.86 -3.99 0.48
N ALA A 72 14.01 -4.65 0.29
CA ALA A 72 14.92 -5.04 1.37
C ALA A 72 15.45 -3.84 2.18
N ASP A 73 15.56 -2.65 1.57
CA ASP A 73 15.98 -1.42 2.25
C ASP A 73 15.02 -1.00 3.37
N TYR A 74 13.81 -1.56 3.38
CA TYR A 74 12.74 -1.27 4.34
C TYR A 74 12.55 -2.37 5.40
N ALA A 75 13.52 -3.25 5.58
CA ALA A 75 13.45 -4.35 6.54
C ALA A 75 13.21 -3.87 7.99
N GLU A 76 13.84 -2.78 8.41
CA GLU A 76 13.66 -2.22 9.76
C GLU A 76 12.25 -1.63 9.93
N PRO A 77 11.75 -0.71 9.08
CA PRO A 77 10.36 -0.27 9.12
C PRO A 77 9.35 -1.43 9.08
N VAL A 78 9.58 -2.44 8.26
CA VAL A 78 8.70 -3.63 8.18
C VAL A 78 8.65 -4.36 9.52
N ARG A 79 9.79 -4.67 10.14
CA ARG A 79 9.81 -5.33 11.46
C ARG A 79 9.08 -4.51 12.51
N ARG A 80 9.34 -3.19 12.56
CA ARG A 80 8.73 -2.28 13.53
C ARG A 80 7.22 -2.21 13.39
N TYR A 81 6.73 -1.91 12.19
CA TYR A 81 5.29 -1.69 11.99
C TYR A 81 4.50 -3.00 11.94
N ALA A 82 5.10 -4.10 11.51
CA ALA A 82 4.49 -5.42 11.62
C ALA A 82 4.30 -5.83 13.09
N ALA A 83 5.29 -5.55 13.96
CA ALA A 83 5.18 -5.79 15.40
C ALA A 83 4.09 -4.90 16.05
N GLU A 84 4.03 -3.60 15.69
CA GLU A 84 3.00 -2.69 16.18
C GLU A 84 1.59 -3.14 15.77
N ALA A 85 1.42 -3.60 14.55
CA ALA A 85 0.15 -4.06 14.00
C ALA A 85 -0.19 -5.52 14.38
N GLY A 86 0.75 -6.28 14.95
CA GLY A 86 0.55 -7.69 15.29
C GLY A 86 0.37 -8.59 14.06
N VAL A 87 1.12 -8.31 12.98
CA VAL A 87 1.12 -9.09 11.73
C VAL A 87 2.50 -9.68 11.46
N ASP A 88 2.56 -10.67 10.58
CA ASP A 88 3.82 -11.33 10.20
C ASP A 88 4.69 -10.37 9.36
N PRO A 89 5.91 -10.01 9.80
CA PRO A 89 6.81 -9.14 9.04
C PRO A 89 7.21 -9.75 7.68
N GLN A 90 7.29 -11.08 7.58
CA GLN A 90 7.55 -11.75 6.31
C GLN A 90 6.42 -11.52 5.31
N LEU A 91 5.17 -11.50 5.77
CA LEU A 91 4.01 -11.18 4.93
C LEU A 91 4.06 -9.73 4.43
N VAL A 92 4.33 -8.77 5.33
CA VAL A 92 4.46 -7.34 4.93
C VAL A 92 5.56 -7.18 3.88
N MET A 93 6.73 -7.78 4.09
CA MET A 93 7.84 -7.75 3.13
C MET A 93 7.48 -8.41 1.80
N ALA A 94 6.78 -9.55 1.83
CA ALA A 94 6.34 -10.25 0.61
C ALA A 94 5.36 -9.40 -0.22
N ILE A 95 4.50 -8.63 0.45
CA ILE A 95 3.63 -7.66 -0.23
C ILE A 95 4.47 -6.55 -0.88
N LEU A 96 5.45 -5.97 -0.19
CA LEU A 96 6.32 -4.96 -0.80
C LEU A 96 7.04 -5.50 -2.05
N TYR A 97 7.52 -6.74 -2.02
CA TYR A 97 8.09 -7.39 -3.21
C TYR A 97 7.07 -7.60 -4.32
N ASN A 98 5.83 -8.00 -3.98
CA ASN A 98 4.76 -8.15 -4.97
C ASN A 98 4.39 -6.82 -5.65
N GLU A 99 4.44 -5.74 -4.89
CA GLU A 99 4.09 -4.38 -5.35
C GLU A 99 5.26 -3.66 -6.05
N SER A 100 6.50 -4.20 -5.99
CA SER A 100 7.71 -3.59 -6.55
C SER A 100 7.81 -3.60 -8.08
N TYR A 101 6.72 -3.94 -8.79
CA TYR A 101 6.64 -3.86 -10.25
C TYR A 101 6.63 -2.42 -10.79
N LYS A 102 6.33 -1.43 -9.94
CA LYS A 102 6.45 -0.01 -10.24
C LYS A 102 7.80 0.53 -9.78
N PRO A 103 8.34 1.56 -10.43
CA PRO A 103 9.61 2.18 -10.02
C PRO A 103 9.53 2.93 -8.69
N HIS A 104 8.33 3.26 -8.21
CA HIS A 104 8.06 4.06 -6.99
C HIS A 104 8.86 5.36 -6.94
N ASP A 105 8.91 6.06 -8.08
CA ASP A 105 9.45 7.39 -8.19
C ASP A 105 8.45 8.42 -7.63
N PRO A 106 8.80 9.17 -6.57
CA PRO A 106 7.86 10.07 -5.91
C PRO A 106 7.33 11.20 -6.82
N ASP A 107 8.15 11.72 -7.74
CA ASP A 107 7.73 12.79 -8.64
C ASP A 107 6.70 12.30 -9.65
N LEU A 108 6.92 11.11 -10.22
CA LEU A 108 5.98 10.46 -11.12
C LEU A 108 4.69 10.08 -10.41
N GLU A 109 4.78 9.51 -9.20
CA GLU A 109 3.60 9.12 -8.42
C GLU A 109 2.76 10.35 -8.02
N ARG A 110 3.38 11.45 -7.56
CA ARG A 110 2.67 12.71 -7.27
C ARG A 110 2.00 13.31 -8.50
N ALA A 111 2.68 13.29 -9.65
CA ALA A 111 2.06 13.73 -10.89
C ALA A 111 0.84 12.87 -11.25
N TRP A 112 0.94 11.58 -11.03
CA TRP A 112 -0.12 10.62 -11.32
C TRP A 112 -1.30 10.73 -10.33
N GLN A 113 -1.06 10.94 -9.04
CA GLN A 113 -2.11 11.16 -8.04
C GLN A 113 -3.06 12.31 -8.44
N ARG A 114 -2.53 13.39 -9.04
CA ARG A 114 -3.36 14.53 -9.48
C ARG A 114 -4.32 14.17 -10.60
N SER A 115 -3.96 13.23 -11.46
CA SER A 115 -4.76 12.83 -12.63
C SER A 115 -5.54 11.54 -12.41
N LYS A 116 -5.15 10.71 -11.44
CA LYS A 116 -5.74 9.39 -11.14
C LYS A 116 -5.96 9.23 -9.64
N PRO A 117 -6.92 9.95 -9.04
CA PRO A 117 -7.15 9.93 -7.58
C PRO A 117 -7.61 8.57 -7.03
N ASP A 118 -8.06 7.66 -7.91
CA ASP A 118 -8.50 6.30 -7.54
C ASP A 118 -7.41 5.24 -7.72
N ALA A 119 -6.20 5.63 -8.20
CA ALA A 119 -5.09 4.68 -8.33
C ALA A 119 -4.45 4.40 -6.95
N SER A 120 -3.53 3.45 -6.94
CA SER A 120 -2.75 3.08 -5.75
C SER A 120 -1.35 3.67 -5.80
N PHE A 121 -0.82 4.15 -4.66
CA PHE A 121 0.46 4.84 -4.57
C PHE A 121 1.29 4.41 -3.36
N GLY A 122 2.56 4.88 -3.36
CA GLY A 122 3.57 4.50 -2.40
C GLY A 122 4.08 3.07 -2.62
N ILE A 123 5.13 2.69 -1.91
CA ILE A 123 5.81 1.39 -2.09
C ILE A 123 4.94 0.16 -1.78
N ALA A 124 3.83 0.37 -1.09
CA ALA A 124 2.83 -0.66 -0.80
C ALA A 124 1.60 -0.59 -1.74
N ASN A 125 1.60 0.28 -2.75
CA ASN A 125 0.50 0.48 -3.71
C ASN A 125 -0.89 0.57 -3.05
N MET A 126 -1.03 1.40 -2.03
CA MET A 126 -2.26 1.52 -1.27
C MET A 126 -3.25 2.47 -1.92
N HIS A 127 -4.49 2.04 -2.10
CA HIS A 127 -5.59 2.87 -2.56
C HIS A 127 -6.05 3.85 -1.48
N ARG A 128 -6.54 5.04 -1.87
CA ARG A 128 -7.05 6.07 -0.95
C ARG A 128 -8.10 5.50 0.01
N ALA A 129 -9.09 4.76 -0.50
CA ALA A 129 -10.14 4.20 0.34
C ALA A 129 -9.58 3.26 1.43
N ALA A 130 -8.64 2.37 1.07
CA ALA A 130 -8.00 1.48 2.02
C ALA A 130 -7.21 2.26 3.09
N PHE A 131 -6.46 3.30 2.69
CA PHE A 131 -5.74 4.16 3.63
C PHE A 131 -6.68 4.90 4.58
N ASP A 132 -7.71 5.55 4.04
CA ASP A 132 -8.66 6.35 4.82
C ASP A 132 -9.51 5.48 5.76
N ASP A 133 -9.82 4.24 5.39
CA ASP A 133 -10.52 3.28 6.25
C ASP A 133 -9.61 2.71 7.35
N THR A 134 -8.32 2.58 7.08
CA THR A 134 -7.34 2.01 8.03
C THR A 134 -6.87 3.01 9.09
N LYS A 135 -6.71 4.29 8.77
CA LYS A 135 -6.07 5.28 9.64
C LYS A 135 -6.81 5.69 10.93
N PRO A 136 -8.15 5.59 11.06
CA PRO A 136 -8.84 6.06 12.26
C PRO A 136 -8.37 5.32 13.53
N GLY A 137 -7.99 6.11 14.56
CA GLY A 137 -7.49 5.58 15.84
C GLY A 137 -6.06 5.04 15.81
N ARG A 138 -5.33 5.21 14.71
CA ARG A 138 -3.94 4.76 14.54
C ARG A 138 -2.95 5.92 14.74
N PRO A 139 -1.65 5.66 14.96
CA PRO A 139 -0.63 6.70 15.13
C PRO A 139 -0.53 7.67 13.95
N PHE A 140 -0.96 7.24 12.76
CA PHE A 140 -0.97 8.05 11.53
C PHE A 140 -2.36 8.62 11.16
N ALA A 141 -3.31 8.68 12.10
CA ALA A 141 -4.68 9.15 11.83
C ALA A 141 -4.75 10.56 11.21
N ALA A 142 -3.82 11.45 11.56
CA ALA A 142 -3.72 12.78 11.00
C ALA A 142 -3.04 12.87 9.64
N ARG A 143 -2.46 11.77 9.15
CA ARG A 143 -1.73 11.72 7.87
C ARG A 143 -2.69 11.59 6.69
N ARG A 144 -2.21 11.95 5.51
CA ARG A 144 -3.00 11.95 4.28
C ARG A 144 -2.44 10.95 3.29
N TRP A 145 -3.32 10.33 2.53
CA TRP A 145 -2.96 9.37 1.48
C TRP A 145 -2.00 9.96 0.42
N GLU A 146 -2.10 11.28 0.15
CA GLU A 146 -1.22 11.99 -0.78
C GLU A 146 0.24 12.00 -0.37
N GLU A 147 0.55 11.67 0.89
CA GLU A 147 1.92 11.62 1.40
C GLU A 147 2.64 10.30 1.07
N LEU A 148 1.91 9.25 0.67
CA LEU A 148 2.47 7.92 0.44
C LEU A 148 3.61 7.86 -0.60
N PRO A 149 3.62 8.65 -1.69
CA PRO A 149 4.76 8.65 -2.61
C PRO A 149 6.07 9.15 -1.97
N ASP A 150 5.97 10.07 -1.01
CA ASP A 150 7.11 10.73 -0.37
C ASP A 150 7.53 10.07 0.93
N ASP A 151 6.59 9.45 1.63
CA ASP A 151 6.79 8.86 2.95
C ASP A 151 6.62 7.33 2.87
N ARG A 152 7.74 6.66 2.61
CA ARG A 152 7.79 5.20 2.49
C ARG A 152 7.56 4.50 3.82
N ASP A 153 7.97 5.10 4.94
CA ASP A 153 7.70 4.59 6.29
C ASP A 153 6.19 4.59 6.55
N LEU A 154 5.50 5.68 6.21
CA LEU A 154 4.04 5.75 6.29
C LEU A 154 3.37 4.67 5.43
N ALA A 155 3.90 4.40 4.24
CA ALA A 155 3.36 3.37 3.37
C ALA A 155 3.45 1.98 4.00
N VAL A 156 4.59 1.64 4.64
CA VAL A 156 4.78 0.37 5.37
C VAL A 156 3.85 0.31 6.59
N GLN A 157 3.77 1.40 7.37
CA GLN A 157 2.88 1.48 8.53
C GLN A 157 1.42 1.25 8.16
N ALA A 158 0.94 1.97 7.15
CA ALA A 158 -0.45 1.85 6.70
C ALA A 158 -0.75 0.45 6.15
N ALA A 159 0.16 -0.16 5.38
CA ALA A 159 0.02 -1.52 4.89
C ALA A 159 -0.06 -2.55 6.02
N SER A 160 0.78 -2.42 7.04
CA SER A 160 0.78 -3.30 8.21
C SER A 160 -0.55 -3.24 8.97
N TRP A 161 -1.05 -2.04 9.23
CA TRP A 161 -2.34 -1.88 9.90
C TRP A 161 -3.53 -2.30 9.04
N HIS A 162 -3.46 -2.15 7.71
CA HIS A 162 -4.47 -2.69 6.80
C HIS A 162 -4.53 -4.23 6.87
N LEU A 163 -3.38 -4.89 6.92
CA LEU A 163 -3.31 -6.34 7.12
C LEU A 163 -3.87 -6.77 8.48
N HIS A 164 -3.65 -5.99 9.53
CA HIS A 164 -4.28 -6.20 10.84
C HIS A 164 -5.81 -6.19 10.73
N ASP A 165 -6.38 -5.19 10.04
CA ASP A 165 -7.83 -5.05 9.89
C ASP A 165 -8.42 -6.18 9.02
N LEU A 166 -7.70 -6.65 8.02
CA LEU A 166 -8.04 -7.84 7.25
C LEU A 166 -7.99 -9.10 8.13
N ALA A 167 -6.96 -9.23 8.96
CA ALA A 167 -6.77 -10.37 9.86
C ALA A 167 -7.89 -10.49 10.90
N ALA A 168 -8.41 -9.36 11.38
CA ALA A 168 -9.54 -9.32 12.30
C ALA A 168 -10.86 -9.81 11.68
N GLN A 169 -10.97 -9.81 10.36
CA GLN A 169 -12.15 -10.27 9.62
C GLN A 169 -12.10 -11.75 9.25
N LEU A 170 -10.90 -12.37 9.26
CA LEU A 170 -10.76 -13.78 8.89
C LEU A 170 -11.35 -14.70 9.95
N PRO A 171 -12.09 -15.75 9.53
CA PRO A 171 -12.53 -16.79 10.45
C PRO A 171 -11.31 -17.52 11.07
N ALA A 172 -11.48 -18.02 12.29
CA ALA A 172 -10.44 -18.80 12.99
C ALA A 172 -10.04 -20.06 12.19
N HIS A 173 -11.00 -20.66 11.49
CA HIS A 173 -10.81 -21.90 10.70
C HIS A 173 -11.34 -21.69 9.27
N PRO A 174 -10.51 -21.20 8.34
CA PRO A 174 -10.86 -21.13 6.94
C PRO A 174 -11.09 -22.55 6.36
N SER A 175 -12.06 -22.68 5.45
CA SER A 175 -12.32 -23.96 4.77
C SER A 175 -11.42 -24.19 3.55
N ALA A 176 -10.73 -23.16 3.09
CA ALA A 176 -9.83 -23.24 1.91
C ALA A 176 -8.48 -23.86 2.27
N PRO A 177 -7.82 -24.55 1.33
CA PRO A 177 -6.46 -25.08 1.49
C PRO A 177 -5.41 -23.96 1.29
N LEU A 178 -5.63 -22.82 1.93
CA LEU A 178 -4.76 -21.64 1.90
C LEU A 178 -4.32 -21.31 3.32
N THR A 179 -3.07 -20.87 3.45
CA THR A 179 -2.57 -20.37 4.74
C THR A 179 -3.23 -19.03 5.07
N ARG A 180 -3.19 -18.67 6.36
CA ARG A 180 -3.67 -17.35 6.81
C ARG A 180 -2.97 -16.21 6.07
N ASN A 181 -1.65 -16.28 5.88
CA ASN A 181 -0.88 -15.27 5.19
C ASN A 181 -1.24 -15.15 3.70
N GLU A 182 -1.51 -16.27 3.02
CA GLU A 182 -2.01 -16.26 1.65
C GLU A 182 -3.38 -15.60 1.53
N LEU A 183 -4.30 -15.89 2.46
CA LEU A 183 -5.61 -15.24 2.49
C LEU A 183 -5.49 -13.74 2.75
N LEU A 184 -4.62 -13.32 3.67
CA LEU A 184 -4.38 -11.89 3.93
C LEU A 184 -3.78 -11.17 2.73
N ALA A 185 -2.83 -11.78 2.05
CA ALA A 185 -2.26 -11.23 0.80
C ALA A 185 -3.31 -11.09 -0.31
N LEU A 186 -4.18 -12.10 -0.45
CA LEU A 186 -5.32 -12.03 -1.39
C LEU A 186 -6.33 -10.94 -0.97
N GLY A 187 -6.53 -10.73 0.33
CA GLY A 187 -7.33 -9.64 0.86
C GLY A 187 -6.75 -8.27 0.56
N TYR A 188 -5.44 -8.14 0.70
CA TYR A 188 -4.71 -6.93 0.34
C TYR A 188 -4.88 -6.57 -1.14
N ASN A 189 -4.72 -7.52 -2.03
CA ASN A 189 -4.81 -7.34 -3.48
C ASN A 189 -6.26 -7.18 -3.98
N ALA A 190 -7.20 -7.98 -3.47
CA ALA A 190 -8.54 -8.11 -4.03
C ALA A 190 -9.67 -7.61 -3.11
N GLY A 191 -9.33 -7.14 -1.91
CA GLY A 191 -10.24 -6.64 -0.89
C GLY A 191 -10.82 -7.72 0.03
N ALA A 192 -11.31 -7.28 1.20
CA ALA A 192 -11.80 -8.16 2.27
C ALA A 192 -12.93 -9.10 1.83
N GLY A 193 -13.84 -8.63 0.98
CA GLY A 193 -14.96 -9.45 0.48
C GLY A 193 -14.50 -10.68 -0.30
N ASN A 194 -13.50 -10.50 -1.19
CA ASN A 194 -12.90 -11.61 -1.94
C ASN A 194 -12.08 -12.51 -1.02
N MET A 195 -11.32 -11.95 -0.08
CA MET A 195 -10.61 -12.74 0.94
C MET A 195 -11.55 -13.68 1.68
N LEU A 196 -12.68 -13.17 2.15
CA LEU A 196 -13.69 -13.98 2.86
C LEU A 196 -14.33 -15.04 1.95
N ALA A 197 -14.53 -14.73 0.67
CA ALA A 197 -15.03 -15.71 -0.30
C ALA A 197 -14.00 -16.83 -0.51
N PHE A 198 -12.72 -16.49 -0.69
CA PHE A 198 -11.63 -17.47 -0.82
C PHE A 198 -11.48 -18.30 0.46
N ALA A 199 -11.59 -17.69 1.65
CA ALA A 199 -11.56 -18.41 2.92
C ALA A 199 -12.66 -19.46 3.06
N ARG A 200 -13.81 -19.27 2.36
CA ARG A 200 -14.91 -20.25 2.28
C ARG A 200 -14.75 -21.27 1.15
N GLY A 201 -13.62 -21.26 0.41
CA GLY A 201 -13.35 -22.20 -0.67
C GLY A 201 -13.87 -21.79 -2.04
N VAL A 202 -14.26 -20.51 -2.24
CA VAL A 202 -14.57 -20.00 -3.58
C VAL A 202 -13.29 -20.02 -4.43
N LYS A 203 -13.41 -20.47 -5.67
CA LYS A 203 -12.28 -20.60 -6.59
C LYS A 203 -11.62 -19.24 -6.86
N ILE A 204 -10.29 -19.23 -6.75
CA ILE A 204 -9.47 -18.05 -7.07
C ILE A 204 -9.45 -17.84 -8.59
N GLY A 205 -9.72 -16.60 -9.03
CA GLY A 205 -9.64 -16.21 -10.43
C GLY A 205 -8.19 -15.98 -10.89
N PRO A 206 -7.93 -15.91 -12.21
CA PRO A 206 -6.56 -15.87 -12.76
C PRO A 206 -5.69 -14.72 -12.23
N GLN A 207 -6.25 -13.54 -12.01
CA GLN A 207 -5.51 -12.37 -11.51
C GLN A 207 -5.07 -12.56 -10.05
N ALA A 208 -5.98 -13.00 -9.18
CA ALA A 208 -5.68 -13.29 -7.78
C ALA A 208 -4.72 -14.49 -7.67
N GLN A 209 -4.85 -15.49 -8.55
CA GLN A 209 -3.91 -16.62 -8.62
C GLN A 209 -2.50 -16.14 -8.98
N SER A 210 -2.36 -15.29 -9.99
CA SER A 210 -1.06 -14.71 -10.38
C SER A 210 -0.43 -13.88 -9.25
N TYR A 211 -1.24 -13.18 -8.45
CA TYR A 211 -0.75 -12.47 -7.26
C TYR A 211 -0.23 -13.44 -6.20
N LEU A 212 -0.99 -14.50 -5.94
CA LEU A 212 -0.62 -15.54 -4.98
C LEU A 212 0.65 -16.28 -5.40
N ASP A 213 0.81 -16.60 -6.67
CA ASP A 213 2.00 -17.28 -7.20
C ASP A 213 3.25 -16.40 -6.99
N ARG A 214 3.19 -15.10 -7.31
CA ARG A 214 4.28 -14.16 -7.00
C ARG A 214 4.57 -14.04 -5.50
N LEU A 215 3.54 -14.07 -4.64
CA LEU A 215 3.73 -14.07 -3.19
C LEU A 215 4.56 -15.28 -2.74
N ARG A 216 4.25 -16.45 -3.27
CA ARG A 216 4.95 -17.71 -2.99
C ARG A 216 6.40 -17.65 -3.48
N ASP A 217 6.61 -17.15 -4.69
CA ASP A 217 7.95 -16.97 -5.28
C ASP A 217 8.82 -16.00 -4.45
N ASN A 218 8.21 -14.97 -3.87
CA ASN A 218 8.90 -13.99 -3.03
C ASN A 218 9.05 -14.42 -1.56
N TRP A 219 8.40 -15.51 -1.13
CA TRP A 219 8.26 -15.83 0.30
C TRP A 219 9.58 -16.01 1.02
N GLU A 220 10.46 -16.88 0.52
CA GLU A 220 11.77 -17.15 1.15
C GLU A 220 12.66 -15.91 1.20
N LYS A 221 12.72 -15.18 0.09
CA LYS A 221 13.45 -13.90 -0.02
C LYS A 221 12.94 -12.88 1.01
N SER A 222 11.63 -12.79 1.18
CA SER A 222 11.00 -11.88 2.14
C SER A 222 11.38 -12.22 3.58
N GLY A 223 11.34 -13.51 3.93
CA GLY A 223 11.78 -13.98 5.25
C GLY A 223 13.27 -13.74 5.52
N ALA A 224 14.12 -13.88 4.50
CA ALA A 224 15.53 -13.58 4.61
C ALA A 224 15.80 -12.08 4.86
N ALA A 225 15.01 -11.20 4.25
CA ALA A 225 15.18 -9.75 4.39
C ALA A 225 14.78 -9.21 5.78
N VAL A 226 13.85 -9.87 6.49
CA VAL A 226 13.33 -9.41 7.80
C VAL A 226 13.86 -10.18 9.01
N LYS A 227 14.87 -11.01 8.83
CA LYS A 227 15.57 -11.76 9.92
C LYS A 227 16.43 -10.87 10.82
#